data_bbf093dc5d5582715806dd1164a46496
#
_entry.id   bbf093dc5d5582715806dd1164a46496
#
_cell.length_a   1.000
_cell.length_b   1.000
_cell.length_c   1.000
_cell.angle_alpha   90.00
_cell.angle_beta   90.00
_cell.angle_gamma   90.00
#
_symmetry.space_group_name_H-M   'P 1'
#
loop_
_entity.id
_entity.type
_entity.pdbx_description
1 polymer ?
#
loop_
_entity_poly.entity_id
_entity_poly.type
_entity_poly.pdbx_seq_one_letter_code
_entity_poly.pdbx_strand_id
1 'polypeptide(L)' 'MRKFRELQTELFNAEITRTDLAKMMGRSVTYLTDRFSRKKPFTLDDVYFLCDTLGIDYADIPKYFPQKD' A
#
# COMPACT_ATOMS: atom_id res chain seq x y z
N MET A 1 2.63 17.20 0.27
CA MET A 1 3.37 15.99 -0.11
C MET A 1 2.43 14.80 -0.07
N ARG A 2 2.49 13.93 -1.07
CA ARG A 2 1.61 12.75 -1.12
C ARG A 2 2.09 11.70 -0.12
N LYS A 3 1.16 11.17 0.66
CA LYS A 3 1.43 10.10 1.61
C LYS A 3 1.66 8.79 0.84
N PHE A 4 2.65 8.00 1.28
CA PHE A 4 2.98 6.73 0.63
C PHE A 4 3.27 6.89 -0.86
N ARG A 5 3.99 7.96 -1.19
CA ARG A 5 4.26 8.31 -2.59
C ARG A 5 4.92 7.17 -3.37
N GLU A 6 5.95 6.55 -2.79
CA GLU A 6 6.67 5.47 -3.46
C GLU A 6 5.75 4.27 -3.69
N LEU A 7 4.94 3.92 -2.69
CA LEU A 7 4.00 2.81 -2.79
C LEU A 7 2.95 3.08 -3.86
N GLN A 8 2.40 4.29 -3.88
CA GLN A 8 1.39 4.64 -4.88
C GLN A 8 1.98 4.64 -6.28
N THR A 9 3.24 5.03 -6.43
CA THR A 9 3.93 4.99 -7.72
C THR A 9 4.07 3.55 -8.20
N GLU A 10 4.41 2.62 -7.31
CA GLU A 10 4.52 1.21 -7.68
C GLU A 10 3.17 0.65 -8.12
N LEU A 11 2.10 1.00 -7.43
CA LEU A 11 0.75 0.57 -7.82
C LEU A 11 0.37 1.11 -9.19
N PHE A 12 0.68 2.38 -9.44
CA PHE A 12 0.40 3.00 -10.72
C PHE A 12 1.18 2.31 -11.85
N ASN A 13 2.47 2.03 -11.63
CA ASN A 13 3.30 1.38 -12.63
C ASN A 13 2.84 -0.06 -12.90
N ALA A 14 2.31 -0.73 -11.89
CA ALA A 14 1.77 -2.09 -12.03
C ALA A 14 0.35 -2.09 -12.60
N GLU A 15 -0.23 -0.90 -12.87
CA GLU A 15 -1.59 -0.75 -13.38
C GLU A 15 -2.64 -1.36 -12.45
N ILE A 16 -2.39 -1.27 -11.14
CA ILE A 16 -3.32 -1.75 -10.12
C ILE A 16 -4.05 -0.55 -9.54
N THR A 17 -5.36 -0.48 -9.75
CA THR A 17 -6.16 0.58 -9.16
C THR A 17 -6.46 0.24 -7.70
N ARG A 18 -6.93 1.25 -6.94
CA ARG A 18 -7.32 1.01 -5.55
C ARG A 18 -8.45 -0.01 -5.45
N THR A 19 -9.40 0.03 -6.39
CA THR A 19 -10.49 -0.95 -6.46
C THR A 19 -9.96 -2.35 -6.69
N ASP A 20 -9.01 -2.49 -7.62
CA ASP A 20 -8.39 -3.79 -7.90
C ASP A 20 -7.66 -4.32 -6.67
N LEU A 21 -6.89 -3.46 -6.01
CA LEU A 21 -6.14 -3.85 -4.83
C LEU A 21 -7.07 -4.28 -3.70
N ALA A 22 -8.18 -3.57 -3.50
CA ALA A 22 -9.16 -3.93 -2.48
C ALA A 22 -9.72 -5.33 -2.73
N LYS A 23 -10.04 -5.65 -3.98
CA LYS A 23 -10.52 -6.98 -4.33
C LYS A 23 -9.47 -8.05 -4.07
N MET A 24 -8.22 -7.78 -4.43
CA MET A 24 -7.12 -8.72 -4.22
C MET A 24 -6.90 -9.00 -2.74
N MET A 25 -7.08 -7.99 -1.90
CA MET A 25 -6.89 -8.12 -0.44
C MET A 25 -8.15 -8.62 0.28
N GLY A 26 -9.29 -8.69 -0.40
CA GLY A 26 -10.56 -9.04 0.23
C GLY A 26 -11.05 -7.94 1.18
N ARG A 27 -10.76 -6.69 0.85
CA ARG A 27 -11.14 -5.53 1.68
C ARG A 27 -11.96 -4.54 0.85
N SER A 28 -12.54 -3.54 1.51
CA SER A 28 -13.25 -2.47 0.83
C SER A 28 -12.27 -1.38 0.38
N VAL A 29 -12.72 -0.56 -0.58
CA VAL A 29 -11.94 0.61 -1.01
C VAL A 29 -11.76 1.58 0.17
N THR A 30 -12.78 1.72 1.01
CA THR A 30 -12.70 2.57 2.20
C THR A 30 -11.59 2.11 3.14
N TYR A 31 -11.42 0.79 3.31
CA TYR A 31 -10.34 0.24 4.10
C TYR A 31 -8.98 0.76 3.61
N LEU A 32 -8.74 0.71 2.31
CA LEU A 32 -7.48 1.18 1.73
C LEU A 32 -7.35 2.70 1.82
N THR A 33 -8.44 3.43 1.60
CA THR A 33 -8.41 4.88 1.71
C THR A 33 -7.96 5.32 3.10
N ASP A 34 -8.46 4.65 4.14
CA ASP A 34 -8.06 4.95 5.52
C ASP A 34 -6.57 4.67 5.75
N ARG A 35 -6.03 3.59 5.15
CA ARG A 35 -4.60 3.26 5.27
C ARG A 35 -3.74 4.28 4.54
N PHE A 36 -4.09 4.62 3.30
CA PHE A 36 -3.30 5.55 2.50
C PHE A 36 -3.36 6.98 3.04
N SER A 37 -4.44 7.35 3.73
CA SER A 37 -4.57 8.68 4.33
C SER A 37 -3.98 8.76 5.73
N ARG A 38 -3.46 7.66 6.26
CA ARG A 38 -2.93 7.53 7.62
C ARG A 38 -3.98 7.68 8.71
N LYS A 39 -5.25 7.57 8.35
CA LYS A 39 -6.32 7.55 9.34
C LYS A 39 -6.20 6.31 10.22
N LYS A 40 -5.79 5.18 9.63
CA LYS A 40 -5.49 3.94 10.32
C LYS A 40 -4.20 3.37 9.76
N PRO A 41 -3.39 2.68 10.57
CA PRO A 41 -2.11 2.13 10.09
C PRO A 41 -2.31 0.89 9.24
N PHE A 42 -1.38 0.66 8.30
CA PHE A 42 -1.29 -0.64 7.64
C PHE A 42 -0.91 -1.71 8.67
N THR A 43 -1.55 -2.86 8.58
CA THR A 43 -1.14 -4.01 9.40
C THR A 43 0.06 -4.68 8.77
N LEU A 44 0.76 -5.53 9.54
CA LEU A 44 1.87 -6.32 8.97
C LEU A 44 1.40 -7.20 7.83
N ASP A 45 0.22 -7.79 7.95
CA ASP A 45 -0.34 -8.61 6.87
C ASP A 45 -0.53 -7.79 5.60
N ASP A 46 -1.04 -6.57 5.73
CA ASP A 46 -1.20 -5.67 4.59
C ASP A 46 0.14 -5.37 3.94
N VAL A 47 1.15 -5.07 4.75
CA VAL A 47 2.49 -4.73 4.27
C VAL A 47 3.09 -5.89 3.50
N TYR A 48 3.06 -7.08 4.07
CA TYR A 48 3.62 -8.26 3.41
C TYR A 48 2.85 -8.62 2.15
N PHE A 49 1.53 -8.49 2.17
CA PHE A 49 0.73 -8.73 0.97
C PHE A 49 1.14 -7.80 -0.17
N LEU A 50 1.29 -6.51 0.13
CA LEU A 50 1.69 -5.53 -0.88
C LEU A 50 3.10 -5.78 -1.39
N CYS A 51 4.03 -6.12 -0.51
CA CYS A 51 5.39 -6.45 -0.91
C CYS A 51 5.41 -7.65 -1.86
N ASP A 52 4.69 -8.70 -1.52
CA ASP A 52 4.63 -9.91 -2.35
C ASP A 52 3.96 -9.63 -3.69
N THR A 53 2.88 -8.84 -3.68
CA THR A 53 2.13 -8.51 -4.90
C THR A 53 2.94 -7.64 -5.86
N LEU A 54 3.67 -6.67 -5.32
CA LEU A 54 4.42 -5.69 -6.12
C LEU A 54 5.87 -6.06 -6.33
N GLY A 55 6.33 -7.16 -5.74
CA GLY A 55 7.73 -7.57 -5.86
C GLY A 55 8.68 -6.64 -5.09
N ILE A 56 8.21 -6.06 -4.00
CA ILE A 56 9.02 -5.18 -3.16
C ILE A 56 9.83 -6.04 -2.19
N ASP A 57 11.13 -5.79 -2.14
CA ASP A 57 12.01 -6.45 -1.17
C ASP A 57 11.61 -5.99 0.24
N TYR A 58 11.52 -6.93 1.19
CA TYR A 58 11.18 -6.60 2.56
C TYR A 58 12.17 -5.61 3.19
N ALA A 59 13.41 -5.61 2.74
CA ALA A 59 14.41 -4.64 3.19
C ALA A 59 14.03 -3.20 2.83
N ASP A 60 13.17 -3.03 1.83
CA ASP A 60 12.73 -1.72 1.37
C ASP A 60 11.42 -1.25 2.02
N ILE A 61 10.88 -2.02 2.98
CA ILE A 61 9.64 -1.64 3.66
C ILE A 61 9.69 -0.19 4.19
N PRO A 62 10.76 0.26 4.84
CA PRO A 62 10.79 1.65 5.32
C PRO A 62 10.68 2.70 4.22
N LYS A 63 11.09 2.38 3.00
CA LYS A 63 10.98 3.27 1.86
C LYS A 63 9.55 3.40 1.37
N TYR A 64 8.84 2.27 1.30
CA TYR A 64 7.48 2.23 0.75
C TYR A 64 6.40 2.47 1.80
N PHE A 65 6.69 2.20 3.06
CA PHE A 65 5.76 2.34 4.17
C PHE A 65 6.38 3.19 5.28
N PRO A 66 6.70 4.47 4.99
CA PRO A 66 7.35 5.31 5.99
C PRO A 66 6.41 5.58 7.16
N GLN A 67 6.98 5.66 8.36
CA GLN A 67 6.22 5.95 9.57
C GLN A 67 5.70 7.39 9.58
N LYS A 68 6.43 8.29 8.91
CA LYS A 68 6.06 9.70 8.82
C LYS A 68 6.27 10.18 7.39
N ASP A 69 5.47 11.13 7.00
CA ASP A 69 5.58 11.76 5.69
C ASP A 69 6.76 12.72 5.58
#